data_58058be29c0a38cb370b5fb9d8963552
#
_entry.id   58058be29c0a38cb370b5fb9d8963552
#
_cell.length_a   1.000
_cell.length_b   1.000
_cell.length_c   1.000
_cell.angle_alpha   90.00
_cell.angle_beta   90.00
_cell.angle_gamma   90.00
#
_symmetry.space_group_name_H-M   'P 1'
#
loop_
_entity.id
_entity.type
_entity.pdbx_description
1 polymer ?
#
loop_
_entity_poly.entity_id
_entity_poly.type
_entity_poly.pdbx_seq_one_letter_code
_entity_poly.pdbx_strand_id
1 'polypeptide(L)'
;MKDYIINSFILKDKNTLIDIHTYINFRYDMSVEINNIKVELIKLIKNNIIFLTNKNYMLSKEGNVILNDHKYYYSKIIMNFYKKYNKNHKKYVLREIRQEQQLLRNYLIANKEHLCIICDKMLPLCLLETAHLKPRCILNNNEKNDKNIVEFMCRYCHNLYDNGFLAVYNGLLQVSSLFIQYDLHYKKDKVIHYYNLYNEKYFIFHHNYIYKKGI
;
A
#
# COMPACT_ATOMS: atom_id res chain seq x y z
N MET A 1 -15.35 16.38 -12.58
CA MET A 1 -15.99 15.18 -13.15
C MET A 1 -15.46 14.83 -14.55
N LYS A 2 -15.44 15.78 -15.52
CA LYS A 2 -14.96 15.56 -16.90
C LYS A 2 -13.61 14.82 -16.94
N ASP A 3 -12.60 15.33 -16.25
CA ASP A 3 -11.24 14.78 -16.28
C ASP A 3 -11.16 13.38 -15.67
N TYR A 4 -11.94 13.09 -14.63
CA TYR A 4 -12.03 11.76 -14.05
C TYR A 4 -12.62 10.73 -15.01
N ILE A 5 -13.66 11.13 -15.78
CA ILE A 5 -14.24 10.28 -16.81
C ILE A 5 -13.23 10.03 -17.94
N ILE A 6 -12.56 11.07 -18.44
CA ILE A 6 -11.55 10.92 -19.50
C ILE A 6 -10.39 10.03 -19.02
N ASN A 7 -9.95 10.20 -17.79
CA ASN A 7 -8.88 9.39 -17.21
C ASN A 7 -9.26 7.91 -17.04
N SER A 8 -10.55 7.56 -16.95
CA SER A 8 -10.97 6.17 -16.91
C SER A 8 -10.56 5.38 -18.17
N PHE A 9 -10.30 6.06 -19.29
CA PHE A 9 -9.84 5.46 -20.54
C PHE A 9 -8.33 5.20 -20.61
N ILE A 10 -7.56 5.52 -19.53
CA ILE A 10 -6.12 5.23 -19.49
C ILE A 10 -5.83 3.72 -19.56
N LEU A 11 -6.71 2.91 -18.97
CA LEU A 11 -6.52 1.46 -18.86
C LEU A 11 -7.26 0.67 -19.93
N LYS A 12 -8.33 1.23 -20.49
CA LYS A 12 -9.17 0.56 -21.50
C LYS A 12 -9.67 1.58 -22.53
N ASP A 13 -9.63 1.23 -23.80
CA ASP A 13 -10.16 2.07 -24.86
C ASP A 13 -11.70 2.11 -24.90
N LYS A 14 -12.34 1.13 -24.29
CA LYS A 14 -13.80 1.00 -24.20
C LYS A 14 -14.22 0.76 -22.77
N ASN A 15 -15.15 1.57 -22.27
CA ASN A 15 -15.66 1.45 -20.93
C ASN A 15 -17.19 1.44 -20.90
N THR A 16 -17.78 0.59 -20.07
CA THR A 16 -19.20 0.69 -19.71
C THR A 16 -19.40 1.79 -18.68
N LEU A 17 -20.66 2.18 -18.45
CA LEU A 17 -21.00 3.11 -17.37
C LEU A 17 -20.54 2.62 -16.00
N ILE A 18 -20.61 1.30 -15.77
CA ILE A 18 -20.17 0.67 -14.52
C ILE A 18 -18.64 0.74 -14.40
N ASP A 19 -17.89 0.47 -15.48
CA ASP A 19 -16.42 0.58 -15.48
C ASP A 19 -15.99 2.01 -15.07
N ILE A 20 -16.61 3.04 -15.67
CA ILE A 20 -16.31 4.45 -15.38
C ILE A 20 -16.64 4.79 -13.92
N HIS A 21 -17.81 4.36 -13.44
CA HIS A 21 -18.24 4.60 -12.06
C HIS A 21 -17.28 3.94 -11.06
N THR A 22 -16.94 2.67 -11.30
CA THR A 22 -16.01 1.91 -10.44
C THR A 22 -14.63 2.55 -10.44
N TYR A 23 -14.11 2.95 -11.63
CA TYR A 23 -12.82 3.61 -11.73
C TYR A 23 -12.77 4.92 -10.93
N ILE A 24 -13.79 5.77 -11.05
CA ILE A 24 -13.83 7.07 -10.37
C ILE A 24 -13.86 6.87 -8.85
N ASN A 25 -14.75 6.02 -8.35
CA ASN A 25 -14.92 5.82 -6.92
C ASN A 25 -13.71 5.15 -6.30
N PHE A 26 -13.15 4.12 -6.95
CA PHE A 26 -11.98 3.41 -6.45
C PHE A 26 -10.68 4.22 -6.54
N ARG A 27 -10.45 4.89 -7.68
CA ARG A 27 -9.16 5.56 -7.94
C ARG A 27 -9.00 6.88 -7.20
N TYR A 28 -10.10 7.57 -6.95
CA TYR A 28 -10.10 8.91 -6.34
C TYR A 28 -10.76 8.94 -4.96
N ASP A 29 -11.11 7.79 -4.41
CA ASP A 29 -11.77 7.64 -3.11
C ASP A 29 -13.01 8.56 -2.98
N MET A 30 -13.84 8.55 -4.04
CA MET A 30 -15.03 9.38 -4.16
C MET A 30 -16.27 8.51 -4.13
N SER A 31 -17.33 8.96 -3.45
CA SER A 31 -18.65 8.34 -3.56
C SER A 31 -19.54 9.13 -4.51
N VAL A 32 -19.29 8.98 -5.81
CA VAL A 32 -20.03 9.66 -6.86
C VAL A 32 -21.23 8.83 -7.28
N GLU A 33 -22.42 9.43 -7.27
CA GLU A 33 -23.63 8.78 -7.76
C GLU A 33 -23.58 8.55 -9.28
N ILE A 34 -24.06 7.39 -9.72
CA ILE A 34 -24.04 6.99 -11.13
C ILE A 34 -24.82 7.97 -12.03
N ASN A 35 -25.84 8.64 -11.50
CA ASN A 35 -26.61 9.64 -12.23
C ASN A 35 -25.80 10.90 -12.55
N ASN A 36 -24.92 11.31 -11.66
CA ASN A 36 -24.02 12.46 -11.89
C ASN A 36 -23.04 12.15 -13.02
N ILE A 37 -22.56 10.91 -13.09
CA ILE A 37 -21.69 10.46 -14.19
C ILE A 37 -22.45 10.44 -15.50
N LYS A 38 -23.70 9.96 -15.54
CA LYS A 38 -24.54 9.97 -16.75
C LYS A 38 -24.76 11.37 -17.30
N VAL A 39 -25.07 12.34 -16.43
CA VAL A 39 -25.25 13.74 -16.85
C VAL A 39 -23.99 14.29 -17.52
N GLU A 40 -22.83 14.01 -16.95
CA GLU A 40 -21.56 14.48 -17.49
C GLU A 40 -21.19 13.75 -18.80
N LEU A 41 -21.47 12.45 -18.91
CA LEU A 41 -21.28 11.70 -20.15
C LEU A 41 -22.11 12.26 -21.30
N ILE A 42 -23.36 12.65 -21.04
CA ILE A 42 -24.21 13.31 -22.05
C ILE A 42 -23.58 14.62 -22.55
N LYS A 43 -22.99 15.42 -21.66
CA LYS A 43 -22.28 16.65 -22.04
C LYS A 43 -21.05 16.33 -22.89
N LEU A 44 -20.28 15.32 -22.52
CA LEU A 44 -19.10 14.91 -23.26
C LEU A 44 -19.43 14.36 -24.66
N ILE A 45 -20.56 13.65 -24.79
CA ILE A 45 -21.06 13.19 -26.08
C ILE A 45 -21.47 14.39 -26.94
N LYS A 46 -22.25 15.36 -26.40
CA LYS A 46 -22.66 16.58 -27.12
C LYS A 46 -21.46 17.40 -27.59
N ASN A 47 -20.37 17.38 -26.87
CA ASN A 47 -19.12 18.08 -27.19
C ASN A 47 -18.17 17.26 -28.08
N ASN A 48 -18.61 16.13 -28.62
CA ASN A 48 -17.81 15.21 -29.46
C ASN A 48 -16.53 14.69 -28.80
N ILE A 49 -16.45 14.64 -27.48
CA ILE A 49 -15.29 14.14 -26.74
C ILE A 49 -15.37 12.61 -26.57
N ILE A 50 -16.59 12.10 -26.37
CA ILE A 50 -16.91 10.68 -26.21
C ILE A 50 -18.03 10.31 -27.16
N PHE A 51 -18.05 9.07 -27.63
CA PHE A 51 -19.18 8.49 -28.35
C PHE A 51 -19.60 7.16 -27.74
N LEU A 52 -20.86 6.80 -27.93
CA LEU A 52 -21.46 5.58 -27.39
C LEU A 52 -21.71 4.58 -28.53
N THR A 53 -21.17 3.36 -28.40
CA THR A 53 -21.42 2.26 -29.32
C THR A 53 -21.67 0.97 -28.54
N ASN A 54 -22.76 0.26 -28.84
CA ASN A 54 -23.07 -1.03 -28.22
C ASN A 54 -22.90 -1.05 -26.69
N LYS A 55 -23.49 -0.05 -26.01
CA LYS A 55 -23.42 0.16 -24.54
C LYS A 55 -22.01 0.49 -23.98
N ASN A 56 -21.02 0.70 -24.84
CA ASN A 56 -19.68 1.12 -24.45
C ASN A 56 -19.43 2.57 -24.84
N TYR A 57 -18.78 3.29 -23.94
CA TYR A 57 -18.25 4.65 -24.20
C TYR A 57 -16.83 4.53 -24.73
N MET A 58 -16.49 5.36 -25.72
CA MET A 58 -15.17 5.44 -26.33
C MET A 58 -14.78 6.91 -26.53
N LEU A 59 -13.48 7.21 -26.41
CA LEU A 59 -13.00 8.57 -26.72
C LEU A 59 -13.00 8.82 -28.23
N SER A 60 -13.40 10.03 -28.62
CA SER A 60 -13.19 10.55 -29.96
C SER A 60 -11.72 10.90 -30.22
N LYS A 61 -11.38 11.39 -31.39
CA LYS A 61 -10.04 11.93 -31.67
C LYS A 61 -9.69 13.06 -30.71
N GLU A 62 -10.64 13.99 -30.50
CA GLU A 62 -10.51 15.14 -29.59
C GLU A 62 -10.36 14.66 -28.12
N GLY A 63 -11.15 13.67 -27.72
CA GLY A 63 -11.03 13.07 -26.39
C GLY A 63 -9.67 12.40 -26.17
N ASN A 64 -9.11 11.75 -27.18
CA ASN A 64 -7.77 11.14 -27.12
C ASN A 64 -6.66 12.21 -27.01
N VAL A 65 -6.79 13.35 -27.66
CA VAL A 65 -5.85 14.48 -27.50
C VAL A 65 -5.84 14.93 -26.04
N ILE A 66 -7.01 15.17 -25.46
CA ILE A 66 -7.12 15.57 -24.05
C ILE A 66 -6.50 14.52 -23.13
N LEU A 67 -6.76 13.23 -23.38
CA LEU A 67 -6.17 12.14 -22.57
C LEU A 67 -4.65 12.11 -22.69
N ASN A 68 -4.10 12.35 -23.86
CA ASN A 68 -2.65 12.38 -24.07
C ASN A 68 -2.01 13.59 -23.40
N ASP A 69 -2.67 14.75 -23.38
CA ASP A 69 -2.22 15.92 -22.63
C ASP A 69 -2.20 15.63 -21.13
N HIS A 70 -3.23 14.93 -20.60
CA HIS A 70 -3.25 14.49 -19.22
C HIS A 70 -2.11 13.50 -18.92
N LYS A 71 -1.91 12.50 -19.79
CA LYS A 71 -0.79 11.54 -19.64
C LYS A 71 0.56 12.26 -19.67
N TYR A 72 0.74 13.21 -20.56
CA TYR A 72 1.96 14.02 -20.65
C TYR A 72 2.17 14.84 -19.38
N TYR A 73 1.13 15.52 -18.90
CA TYR A 73 1.18 16.31 -17.67
C TYR A 73 1.56 15.45 -16.45
N TYR A 74 0.89 14.31 -16.25
CA TYR A 74 1.21 13.38 -15.17
C TYR A 74 2.60 12.77 -15.33
N SER A 75 3.01 12.40 -16.54
CA SER A 75 4.37 11.89 -16.78
C SER A 75 5.43 12.94 -16.44
N LYS A 76 5.18 14.21 -16.78
CA LYS A 76 6.07 15.33 -16.45
C LYS A 76 6.16 15.59 -14.94
N ILE A 77 5.04 15.53 -14.22
CA ILE A 77 5.01 15.62 -12.76
C ILE A 77 5.81 14.46 -12.15
N ILE A 78 5.55 13.24 -12.58
CA ILE A 78 6.24 12.04 -12.11
C ILE A 78 7.74 12.14 -12.42
N MET A 79 8.13 12.54 -13.64
CA MET A 79 9.52 12.72 -14.03
C MET A 79 10.21 13.84 -13.24
N ASN A 80 9.53 14.94 -12.95
CA ASN A 80 10.06 16.01 -12.11
C ASN A 80 10.21 15.55 -10.66
N PHE A 81 9.26 14.77 -10.16
CA PHE A 81 9.34 14.13 -8.86
C PHE A 81 10.55 13.18 -8.80
N TYR A 82 10.71 12.30 -9.81
CA TYR A 82 11.87 11.43 -9.92
C TYR A 82 13.19 12.20 -10.06
N LYS A 83 13.25 13.27 -10.87
CA LYS A 83 14.45 14.11 -11.00
C LYS A 83 14.82 14.83 -9.70
N LYS A 84 13.83 15.29 -8.92
CA LYS A 84 14.05 15.96 -7.64
C LYS A 84 14.56 14.97 -6.58
N TYR A 85 14.18 13.68 -6.66
CA TYR A 85 14.61 12.64 -5.74
C TYR A 85 15.83 11.84 -6.21
N ASN A 86 16.20 11.89 -7.50
CA ASN A 86 17.33 11.14 -8.08
C ASN A 86 18.64 11.91 -8.12
N LYS A 87 19.02 12.63 -7.06
CA LYS A 87 20.41 13.01 -6.84
C LYS A 87 21.15 11.83 -6.20
N ASN A 88 21.89 11.13 -7.05
CA ASN A 88 23.11 10.28 -6.85
C ASN A 88 23.30 9.36 -5.63
N HIS A 89 22.51 9.42 -4.57
CA HIS A 89 22.69 8.56 -3.38
C HIS A 89 21.92 7.23 -3.42
N LYS A 90 20.93 7.07 -4.32
CA LYS A 90 20.01 5.93 -4.29
C LYS A 90 20.60 4.61 -4.81
N LYS A 91 21.58 4.64 -5.72
CA LYS A 91 22.07 3.41 -6.36
C LYS A 91 22.90 2.53 -5.41
N TYR A 92 23.68 3.14 -4.54
CA TYR A 92 24.49 2.41 -3.54
C TYR A 92 23.66 1.99 -2.35
N VAL A 93 22.81 2.86 -1.82
CA VAL A 93 21.89 2.56 -0.70
C VAL A 93 20.90 1.44 -1.06
N LEU A 94 20.31 1.44 -2.27
CA LEU A 94 19.41 0.38 -2.71
C LEU A 94 20.10 -0.98 -2.87
N ARG A 95 21.36 -1.03 -3.24
CA ARG A 95 22.13 -2.27 -3.40
C ARG A 95 22.48 -2.88 -2.04
N GLU A 96 22.91 -2.07 -1.09
CA GLU A 96 23.18 -2.47 0.30
C GLU A 96 21.92 -2.92 1.01
N ILE A 97 20.82 -2.18 0.85
CA ILE A 97 19.48 -2.50 1.34
C ILE A 97 19.02 -3.87 0.85
N ARG A 98 19.22 -4.19 -0.43
CA ARG A 98 18.78 -5.45 -1.02
C ARG A 98 19.57 -6.65 -0.52
N GLN A 99 20.86 -6.51 -0.29
CA GLN A 99 21.69 -7.63 0.21
C GLN A 99 21.35 -8.01 1.64
N GLU A 100 21.28 -7.04 2.55
CA GLU A 100 20.89 -7.25 3.94
C GLU A 100 19.47 -7.83 4.04
N GLN A 101 18.52 -7.21 3.36
CA GLN A 101 17.14 -7.66 3.37
C GLN A 101 16.97 -9.07 2.80
N GLN A 102 17.75 -9.41 1.77
CA GLN A 102 17.75 -10.76 1.21
C GLN A 102 18.34 -11.78 2.19
N LEU A 103 19.41 -11.43 2.92
CA LEU A 103 20.01 -12.32 3.93
C LEU A 103 19.03 -12.58 5.08
N LEU A 104 18.37 -11.53 5.59
CA LEU A 104 17.35 -11.65 6.63
C LEU A 104 16.14 -12.48 6.17
N ARG A 105 15.70 -12.28 4.91
CA ARG A 105 14.63 -13.09 4.33
C ARG A 105 15.02 -14.56 4.20
N ASN A 106 16.21 -14.85 3.70
CA ASN A 106 16.71 -16.22 3.59
C ASN A 106 16.82 -16.89 4.96
N TYR A 107 17.24 -16.14 5.97
CA TYR A 107 17.25 -16.63 7.35
C TYR A 107 15.85 -17.02 7.82
N LEU A 108 14.83 -16.16 7.61
CA LEU A 108 13.45 -16.49 7.99
C LEU A 108 12.92 -17.71 7.25
N ILE A 109 13.17 -17.82 5.95
CA ILE A 109 12.74 -18.97 5.14
C ILE A 109 13.34 -20.28 5.66
N ALA A 110 14.61 -20.26 6.07
CA ALA A 110 15.31 -21.46 6.52
C ALA A 110 15.00 -21.86 7.96
N ASN A 111 14.55 -20.93 8.82
CA ASN A 111 14.50 -21.15 10.28
C ASN A 111 13.13 -20.90 10.92
N LYS A 112 12.16 -20.40 10.17
CA LYS A 112 10.82 -20.05 10.69
C LYS A 112 9.72 -20.72 9.89
N GLU A 113 8.62 -21.01 10.55
CA GLU A 113 7.40 -21.42 9.86
C GLU A 113 6.87 -20.30 8.97
N HIS A 114 6.24 -20.66 7.86
CA HIS A 114 5.64 -19.70 6.92
C HIS A 114 4.32 -19.14 7.47
N LEU A 115 4.41 -18.49 8.60
CA LEU A 115 3.30 -18.00 9.41
C LEU A 115 3.43 -16.51 9.65
N CYS A 116 2.33 -15.78 9.54
CA CYS A 116 2.28 -14.38 9.98
C CYS A 116 2.21 -14.33 11.51
N ILE A 117 3.21 -13.74 12.18
CA ILE A 117 3.27 -13.70 13.65
C ILE A 117 2.11 -12.95 14.31
N ILE A 118 1.44 -12.09 13.58
CA ILE A 118 0.33 -11.26 14.09
C ILE A 118 -1.02 -11.98 13.99
N CYS A 119 -1.35 -12.55 12.84
CA CYS A 119 -2.66 -13.19 12.64
C CYS A 119 -2.65 -14.72 12.63
N ASP A 120 -1.49 -15.36 12.82
CA ASP A 120 -1.26 -16.82 12.84
C ASP A 120 -1.71 -17.56 11.58
N LYS A 121 -1.87 -16.84 10.47
CA LYS A 121 -2.19 -17.50 9.21
C LYS A 121 -0.94 -18.07 8.58
N MET A 122 -0.94 -19.37 8.32
CA MET A 122 0.03 -19.99 7.41
C MET A 122 -0.25 -19.53 5.98
N LEU A 123 0.76 -18.99 5.32
CA LEU A 123 0.61 -18.37 4.01
C LEU A 123 1.78 -18.77 3.09
N PRO A 124 1.54 -18.83 1.77
CA PRO A 124 2.62 -18.94 0.81
C PRO A 124 3.64 -17.80 0.98
N LEU A 125 4.93 -18.10 0.76
CA LEU A 125 6.03 -17.13 0.92
C LEU A 125 5.85 -15.81 0.15
N CYS A 126 5.13 -15.84 -0.97
CA CYS A 126 4.83 -14.63 -1.74
C CYS A 126 3.86 -13.67 -1.05
N LEU A 127 3.12 -14.14 -0.03
CA LEU A 127 2.20 -13.32 0.78
C LEU A 127 2.78 -12.95 2.15
N LEU A 128 3.99 -13.43 2.46
CA LEU A 128 4.72 -13.11 3.68
C LEU A 128 5.85 -12.14 3.39
N GLU A 129 5.89 -11.05 4.11
CA GLU A 129 6.94 -10.04 4.05
C GLU A 129 7.92 -10.21 5.21
N THR A 130 9.17 -9.82 4.99
CA THR A 130 10.20 -9.73 6.02
C THR A 130 10.00 -8.40 6.75
N ALA A 131 9.22 -8.44 7.80
CA ALA A 131 8.84 -7.25 8.57
C ALA A 131 9.90 -6.91 9.61
N HIS A 132 10.36 -5.67 9.62
CA HIS A 132 11.25 -5.17 10.67
C HIS A 132 10.44 -4.82 11.93
N LEU A 133 10.83 -5.34 13.07
CA LEU A 133 10.17 -5.08 14.37
C LEU A 133 10.46 -3.67 14.91
N LYS A 134 11.56 -3.07 14.46
CA LYS A 134 11.93 -1.66 14.69
C LYS A 134 12.13 -1.01 13.32
N PRO A 135 11.62 0.21 13.06
CA PRO A 135 11.73 0.85 11.75
C PRO A 135 13.16 0.90 11.24
N ARG A 136 13.39 0.38 10.03
CA ARG A 136 14.72 0.23 9.45
C ARG A 136 15.50 1.54 9.33
N CYS A 137 14.82 2.66 9.07
CA CYS A 137 15.45 3.98 8.90
C CYS A 137 16.21 4.49 10.13
N ILE A 138 15.94 3.91 11.31
CA ILE A 138 16.56 4.31 12.58
C ILE A 138 17.47 3.22 13.18
N LEU A 139 17.76 2.15 12.41
CA LEU A 139 18.65 1.09 12.85
C LEU A 139 20.11 1.52 12.79
N ASN A 140 20.87 1.17 13.82
CA ASN A 140 22.33 1.23 13.77
C ASN A 140 22.91 0.04 12.98
N ASN A 141 24.21 0.05 12.71
CA ASN A 141 24.84 -0.98 11.89
C ASN A 141 24.80 -2.40 12.50
N ASN A 142 24.81 -2.51 13.82
CA ASN A 142 24.70 -3.80 14.51
C ASN A 142 23.27 -4.34 14.43
N GLU A 143 22.28 -3.47 14.58
CA GLU A 143 20.87 -3.84 14.49
C GLU A 143 20.45 -4.28 13.08
N LYS A 144 21.02 -3.66 12.04
CA LYS A 144 20.71 -4.02 10.63
C LYS A 144 21.06 -5.47 10.30
N ASN A 145 22.04 -6.06 10.98
CA ASN A 145 22.50 -7.43 10.77
C ASN A 145 21.94 -8.42 11.81
N ASP A 146 21.15 -7.94 12.76
CA ASP A 146 20.54 -8.80 13.79
C ASP A 146 19.35 -9.57 13.21
N LYS A 147 19.49 -10.90 13.09
CA LYS A 147 18.42 -11.79 12.63
C LYS A 147 17.13 -11.73 13.46
N ASN A 148 17.22 -11.27 14.72
CA ASN A 148 16.08 -11.17 15.61
C ASN A 148 15.24 -9.89 15.40
N ILE A 149 15.68 -9.00 14.49
CA ILE A 149 14.96 -7.75 14.18
C ILE A 149 13.82 -7.95 13.19
N VAL A 150 13.76 -9.10 12.55
CA VAL A 150 12.75 -9.39 11.52
C VAL A 150 11.92 -10.60 11.86
N GLU A 151 10.65 -10.56 11.45
CA GLU A 151 9.73 -11.69 11.51
C GLU A 151 8.84 -11.73 10.27
N PHE A 152 8.19 -12.87 10.03
CA PHE A 152 7.21 -12.95 8.96
C PHE A 152 5.90 -12.27 9.35
N MET A 153 5.47 -11.32 8.55
CA MET A 153 4.11 -10.77 8.60
C MET A 153 3.48 -10.82 7.22
N CYS A 154 2.18 -11.07 7.14
CA CYS A 154 1.47 -10.84 5.90
C CYS A 154 1.40 -9.32 5.62
N ARG A 155 1.30 -8.93 4.36
CA ARG A 155 1.30 -7.52 3.95
C ARG A 155 0.29 -6.66 4.71
N TYR A 156 -0.87 -7.23 5.03
CA TYR A 156 -1.91 -6.53 5.77
C TYR A 156 -1.48 -6.23 7.21
N CYS A 157 -1.01 -7.25 7.96
CA CYS A 157 -0.52 -7.08 9.32
C CYS A 157 0.72 -6.18 9.37
N HIS A 158 1.63 -6.30 8.41
CA HIS A 158 2.84 -5.48 8.30
C HIS A 158 2.49 -4.00 8.15
N ASN A 159 1.58 -3.67 7.23
CA ASN A 159 1.13 -2.29 7.07
C ASN A 159 0.49 -1.71 8.34
N LEU A 160 -0.30 -2.49 9.05
CA LEU A 160 -0.91 -2.03 10.31
C LEU A 160 0.12 -1.83 11.41
N TYR A 161 1.10 -2.74 11.49
CA TYR A 161 2.20 -2.64 12.41
C TYR A 161 3.06 -1.41 12.13
N ASP A 162 3.54 -1.23 10.91
CA ASP A 162 4.36 -0.07 10.52
C ASP A 162 3.67 1.28 10.75
N ASN A 163 2.34 1.31 10.60
CA ASN A 163 1.55 2.52 10.86
C ASN A 163 1.15 2.71 12.33
N GLY A 164 1.58 1.81 13.21
CA GLY A 164 1.34 1.90 14.66
C GLY A 164 -0.09 1.58 15.09
N PHE A 165 -0.88 0.92 14.27
CA PHE A 165 -2.21 0.44 14.65
C PHE A 165 -2.16 -0.89 15.40
N LEU A 166 -1.10 -1.65 15.20
CA LEU A 166 -0.78 -2.85 15.96
C LEU A 166 0.58 -2.70 16.62
N ALA A 167 0.76 -3.27 17.78
CA ALA A 167 2.04 -3.40 18.45
C ALA A 167 2.09 -4.70 19.26
N VAL A 168 3.28 -5.06 19.74
CA VAL A 168 3.46 -6.14 20.70
C VAL A 168 4.11 -5.57 21.95
N TYR A 169 3.51 -5.85 23.10
CA TYR A 169 4.04 -5.43 24.40
C TYR A 169 3.97 -6.61 25.40
N ASN A 170 5.08 -6.94 26.00
CA ASN A 170 5.23 -8.10 26.90
C ASN A 170 4.69 -9.40 26.27
N GLY A 171 4.93 -9.61 24.97
CA GLY A 171 4.46 -10.78 24.23
C GLY A 171 2.98 -10.78 23.87
N LEU A 172 2.25 -9.71 24.18
CA LEU A 172 0.81 -9.59 23.91
C LEU A 172 0.53 -8.58 22.79
N LEU A 173 -0.35 -8.95 21.87
CA LEU A 173 -0.79 -8.07 20.78
C LEU A 173 -1.59 -6.90 21.35
N GLN A 174 -1.18 -5.70 20.99
CA GLN A 174 -1.90 -4.46 21.27
C GLN A 174 -2.57 -3.96 19.99
N VAL A 175 -3.84 -3.57 20.10
CA VAL A 175 -4.62 -3.01 18.99
C VAL A 175 -5.01 -1.58 19.36
N SER A 176 -4.70 -0.62 18.50
CA SER A 176 -5.01 0.78 18.71
C SER A 176 -6.51 1.02 18.77
N SER A 177 -6.98 1.84 19.72
CA SER A 177 -8.39 2.23 19.80
C SER A 177 -8.84 3.04 18.57
N LEU A 178 -7.93 3.72 17.89
CA LEU A 178 -8.21 4.41 16.62
C LEU A 178 -8.63 3.46 15.50
N PHE A 179 -8.39 2.16 15.71
CA PHE A 179 -8.63 1.13 14.69
C PHE A 179 -9.88 0.28 14.98
N ILE A 180 -10.47 0.40 16.16
CA ILE A 180 -11.65 -0.40 16.59
C ILE A 180 -12.85 -0.21 15.66
N GLN A 181 -13.02 0.98 15.07
CA GLN A 181 -14.10 1.29 14.14
C GLN A 181 -14.09 0.48 12.82
N TYR A 182 -13.00 -0.21 12.51
CA TYR A 182 -12.81 -0.91 11.23
C TYR A 182 -13.09 -2.42 11.30
N ASP A 183 -13.72 -2.90 12.37
CA ASP A 183 -14.16 -4.31 12.57
C ASP A 183 -13.08 -5.34 12.14
N LEU A 184 -11.87 -5.16 12.64
CA LEU A 184 -10.77 -6.05 12.33
C LEU A 184 -10.71 -7.15 13.37
N HIS A 185 -10.72 -8.38 12.91
CA HIS A 185 -10.73 -9.62 13.70
C HIS A 185 -9.44 -9.86 14.51
N TYR A 186 -8.84 -8.80 15.07
CA TYR A 186 -7.68 -8.91 15.96
C TYR A 186 -8.15 -8.99 17.41
N LYS A 187 -7.81 -10.08 18.08
CA LYS A 187 -7.96 -10.17 19.54
C LYS A 187 -6.86 -9.36 20.20
N LYS A 188 -7.23 -8.29 20.90
CA LYS A 188 -6.34 -7.62 21.86
C LYS A 188 -5.84 -8.65 22.87
N ASP A 189 -4.62 -8.49 23.35
CA ASP A 189 -3.95 -9.35 24.32
C ASP A 189 -3.75 -10.81 23.85
N LYS A 190 -3.83 -11.07 22.53
CA LYS A 190 -3.41 -12.34 21.96
C LYS A 190 -1.91 -12.54 22.18
N VAL A 191 -1.53 -13.75 22.61
CA VAL A 191 -0.11 -14.12 22.79
C VAL A 191 0.59 -14.20 21.42
N ILE A 192 1.76 -13.57 21.32
CA ILE A 192 2.66 -13.66 20.17
C ILE A 192 3.73 -14.69 20.46
N HIS A 193 3.58 -15.89 19.90
CA HIS A 193 4.42 -17.05 20.18
C HIS A 193 5.90 -16.86 19.80
N TYR A 194 6.20 -15.97 18.86
CA TYR A 194 7.58 -15.66 18.44
C TYR A 194 8.26 -14.56 19.26
N TYR A 195 7.57 -13.97 20.24
CA TYR A 195 8.17 -13.05 21.21
C TYR A 195 9.16 -13.79 22.12
N ASN A 196 10.38 -13.25 22.24
CA ASN A 196 11.42 -13.82 23.05
C ASN A 196 12.43 -12.75 23.51
N LEU A 197 13.34 -13.09 24.41
CA LEU A 197 14.32 -12.18 25.01
C LEU A 197 15.23 -11.47 23.95
N TYR A 198 15.45 -12.08 22.77
CA TYR A 198 16.35 -11.52 21.76
C TYR A 198 15.66 -10.47 20.89
N ASN A 199 14.34 -10.58 20.66
CA ASN A 199 13.57 -9.64 19.85
C ASN A 199 12.72 -8.65 20.67
N GLU A 200 12.57 -8.88 21.97
CA GLU A 200 11.82 -8.03 22.90
C GLU A 200 12.18 -6.56 22.80
N LYS A 201 13.47 -6.21 22.77
CA LYS A 201 13.95 -4.83 22.67
C LYS A 201 13.40 -4.08 21.44
N TYR A 202 13.16 -4.78 20.35
CA TYR A 202 12.63 -4.21 19.11
C TYR A 202 11.12 -4.00 19.19
N PHE A 203 10.40 -4.94 19.77
CA PHE A 203 8.98 -4.79 20.06
C PHE A 203 8.69 -3.65 21.05
N ILE A 204 9.48 -3.55 22.12
CA ILE A 204 9.40 -2.45 23.10
C ILE A 204 9.63 -1.11 22.41
N PHE A 205 10.65 -1.02 21.55
CA PHE A 205 10.91 0.20 20.81
C PHE A 205 9.68 0.59 19.97
N HIS A 206 9.15 -0.35 19.19
CA HIS A 206 7.98 -0.10 18.34
C HIS A 206 6.77 0.34 19.17
N HIS A 207 6.47 -0.35 20.27
CA HIS A 207 5.38 0.00 21.16
C HIS A 207 5.54 1.41 21.76
N ASN A 208 6.73 1.82 22.14
CA ASN A 208 6.95 3.09 22.81
C ASN A 208 6.96 4.29 21.86
N TYR A 209 7.42 4.12 20.62
CA TYR A 209 7.69 5.23 19.70
C TYR A 209 6.84 5.24 18.43
N ILE A 210 6.24 4.12 18.05
CA ILE A 210 5.45 3.98 16.82
C ILE A 210 3.97 3.73 17.11
N TYR A 211 3.66 2.92 18.14
CA TYR A 211 2.29 2.54 18.44
C TYR A 211 1.42 3.74 18.85
N LYS A 212 0.27 3.85 18.20
CA LYS A 212 -0.73 4.90 18.42
C LYS A 212 -1.80 4.38 19.38
N LYS A 213 -1.63 4.63 20.68
CA LYS A 213 -2.55 4.12 21.71
C LYS A 213 -4.00 4.56 21.50
N GLY A 214 -4.23 5.69 20.82
CA GLY A 214 -5.51 6.39 20.83
C GLY A 214 -5.81 7.03 22.19
N ILE A 215 -6.71 7.96 22.24
CA ILE A 215 -7.21 8.59 23.46
C ILE A 215 -8.34 7.74 24.02
#